data_257004ed54334f1e431d0e14a210245c
#
_entry.id   257004ed54334f1e431d0e14a210245c
#
_cell.length_a   1.000
_cell.length_b   1.000
_cell.length_c   1.000
_cell.angle_alpha   90.00
_cell.angle_beta   90.00
_cell.angle_gamma   90.00
#
_symmetry.space_group_name_H-M   'P 1'
#
loop_
_entity.id
_entity.type
_entity.pdbx_description
1 polymer ?
#
loop_
_entity_poly.entity_id
_entity_poly.type
_entity_poly.pdbx_seq_one_letter_code
_entity_poly.pdbx_strand_id
1 'polypeptide(L)'
;MAYKPEHVVDLESGAVVSAVIHPADRGDTTTLATTLDDAQAKLCAVRDREGAPGIDEPFALVADKGYHSRKVLKDLPDACTSRISEPGHKGRLRWHGDTAARDAVYGNRGRLKSEKGKALMRARGERVERSFAHCLDRGGMRRVHLRGLANVEKRYIIHVAGFNLGILLRALFGFGTPRGWADAPAALLFARIGNLSLLILVIWLPNAADTPDCVMMVISRWHN
;
A
#
# COMPACT_ATOMS: atom_id res chain seq x y z
N MET A 1 -22.47 -5.80 -12.67
CA MET A 1 -21.04 -6.12 -12.77
C MET A 1 -20.38 -5.60 -11.50
N ALA A 2 -19.64 -6.42 -10.78
CA ALA A 2 -18.97 -6.04 -9.53
C ALA A 2 -17.47 -5.88 -9.77
N TYR A 3 -16.85 -4.94 -9.08
CA TYR A 3 -15.42 -4.63 -9.16
C TYR A 3 -14.78 -4.70 -7.79
N LYS A 4 -13.52 -5.08 -7.76
CA LYS A 4 -12.71 -5.24 -6.56
C LYS A 4 -11.52 -4.30 -6.60
N PRO A 5 -11.45 -3.28 -5.73
CA PRO A 5 -10.26 -2.45 -5.61
C PRO A 5 -9.17 -3.16 -4.79
N GLU A 6 -7.94 -3.01 -5.22
CA GLU A 6 -6.74 -3.38 -4.47
C GLU A 6 -5.86 -2.15 -4.24
N HIS A 7 -5.32 -2.00 -3.03
CA HIS A 7 -4.41 -0.92 -2.68
C HIS A 7 -3.05 -1.46 -2.32
N VAL A 8 -2.02 -0.81 -2.82
CA VAL A 8 -0.66 -0.88 -2.27
C VAL A 8 -0.42 0.38 -1.46
N VAL A 9 -0.18 0.23 -0.18
CA VAL A 9 -0.03 1.33 0.77
C VAL A 9 1.37 1.27 1.36
N ASP A 10 2.07 2.37 1.38
CA ASP A 10 3.29 2.49 2.16
C ASP A 10 2.96 2.50 3.66
N LEU A 11 3.59 1.61 4.41
CA LEU A 11 3.28 1.45 5.84
C LEU A 11 3.85 2.56 6.72
N GLU A 12 4.83 3.27 6.27
CA GLU A 12 5.42 4.38 7.02
C GLU A 12 4.53 5.62 6.92
N SER A 13 4.30 6.12 5.73
CA SER A 13 3.50 7.32 5.49
C SER A 13 1.99 7.06 5.54
N GLY A 14 1.55 5.86 5.20
CA GLY A 14 0.15 5.49 4.96
C GLY A 14 -0.37 5.94 3.60
N ALA A 15 0.49 6.43 2.71
CA ALA A 15 0.11 6.85 1.37
C ALA A 15 -0.23 5.65 0.48
N VAL A 16 -1.22 5.78 -0.38
CA VAL A 16 -1.56 4.78 -1.37
C VAL A 16 -0.67 4.97 -2.58
N VAL A 17 0.27 4.05 -2.79
CA VAL A 17 1.21 4.03 -3.92
C VAL A 17 0.51 3.58 -5.19
N SER A 18 -0.31 2.53 -5.08
CA SER A 18 -1.07 1.99 -6.19
C SER A 18 -2.50 1.66 -5.77
N ALA A 19 -3.44 1.89 -6.68
CA ALA A 19 -4.82 1.46 -6.55
C ALA A 19 -5.28 0.90 -7.90
N VAL A 20 -5.55 -0.40 -7.94
CA VAL A 20 -5.97 -1.12 -9.14
C VAL A 20 -7.38 -1.66 -8.95
N ILE A 21 -8.21 -1.55 -9.98
CA ILE A 21 -9.57 -2.08 -9.96
C ILE A 21 -9.62 -3.36 -10.80
N HIS A 22 -9.94 -4.45 -10.16
CA HIS A 22 -10.10 -5.75 -10.82
C HIS A 22 -11.58 -6.13 -10.96
N PRO A 23 -11.92 -6.96 -11.96
CA PRO A 23 -13.20 -7.66 -11.96
C PRO A 23 -13.33 -8.54 -10.71
N ALA A 24 -14.53 -8.58 -10.16
CA ALA A 24 -14.80 -9.23 -8.89
C ALA A 24 -14.62 -10.76 -8.87
N ASP A 25 -14.70 -11.37 -10.03
CA ASP A 25 -14.55 -12.81 -10.24
C ASP A 25 -13.09 -13.30 -10.18
N ARG A 26 -12.11 -12.36 -10.17
CA ARG A 26 -10.69 -12.70 -10.06
C ARG A 26 -10.28 -12.90 -8.60
N GLY A 27 -9.60 -14.03 -8.33
CA GLY A 27 -9.05 -14.33 -7.00
C GLY A 27 -7.85 -13.45 -6.66
N ASP A 28 -7.64 -13.15 -5.37
CA ASP A 28 -6.56 -12.29 -4.87
C ASP A 28 -5.17 -12.81 -5.28
N THR A 29 -4.98 -14.13 -5.28
CA THR A 29 -3.71 -14.75 -5.70
C THR A 29 -3.37 -14.56 -7.18
N THR A 30 -4.36 -14.25 -8.02
CA THR A 30 -4.16 -14.03 -9.46
C THR A 30 -3.95 -12.56 -9.81
N THR A 31 -4.41 -11.66 -8.95
CA THR A 31 -4.32 -10.20 -9.16
C THR A 31 -3.09 -9.57 -8.53
N LEU A 32 -2.47 -10.24 -7.55
CA LEU A 32 -1.33 -9.74 -6.78
C LEU A 32 -0.18 -9.26 -7.67
N ALA A 33 0.25 -10.08 -8.63
CA ALA A 33 1.38 -9.73 -9.50
C ALA A 33 1.10 -8.42 -10.26
N THR A 34 -0.06 -8.31 -10.90
CA THR A 34 -0.46 -7.10 -11.64
C THR A 34 -0.48 -5.86 -10.74
N THR A 35 -0.95 -6.00 -9.51
CA THR A 35 -1.03 -4.89 -8.54
C THR A 35 0.35 -4.48 -8.06
N LEU A 36 1.28 -5.44 -7.86
CA LEU A 36 2.67 -5.15 -7.51
C LEU A 36 3.42 -4.50 -8.67
N ASP A 37 3.22 -4.99 -9.91
CA ASP A 37 3.84 -4.42 -11.11
C ASP A 37 3.42 -2.95 -11.31
N ASP A 38 2.14 -2.63 -11.10
CA ASP A 38 1.64 -1.25 -11.18
C ASP A 38 2.27 -0.36 -10.08
N ALA A 39 2.39 -0.86 -8.86
CA ALA A 39 3.05 -0.14 -7.79
C ALA A 39 4.53 0.11 -8.10
N GLN A 40 5.23 -0.90 -8.58
CA GLN A 40 6.64 -0.80 -8.96
C GLN A 40 6.85 0.19 -10.10
N ALA A 41 6.01 0.16 -11.14
CA ALA A 41 6.07 1.11 -12.24
C ALA A 41 5.92 2.57 -11.77
N LYS A 42 4.99 2.81 -10.83
CA LYS A 42 4.78 4.14 -10.25
C LYS A 42 5.96 4.61 -9.41
N LEU A 43 6.54 3.73 -8.59
CA LEU A 43 7.73 4.04 -7.80
C LEU A 43 8.94 4.32 -8.70
N CYS A 44 9.14 3.51 -9.75
CA CYS A 44 10.18 3.77 -10.75
C CYS A 44 10.00 5.14 -11.42
N ALA A 45 8.78 5.48 -11.84
CA ALA A 45 8.50 6.76 -12.50
C ALA A 45 8.76 7.98 -11.61
N VAL A 46 8.56 7.86 -10.29
CA VAL A 46 8.91 8.91 -9.32
C VAL A 46 10.43 9.01 -9.19
N ARG A 47 11.10 7.89 -8.99
CA ARG A 47 12.54 7.81 -8.86
C ARG A 47 13.28 8.39 -10.06
N ASP A 48 12.88 8.03 -11.28
CA ASP A 48 13.52 8.50 -12.51
C ASP A 48 13.45 10.04 -12.63
N ARG A 49 12.41 10.65 -12.06
CA ARG A 49 12.28 12.13 -11.98
C ARG A 49 13.20 12.75 -10.94
N GLU A 50 13.48 12.05 -9.85
CA GLU A 50 14.25 12.57 -8.72
C GLU A 50 15.73 12.14 -8.75
N GLY A 51 16.13 11.31 -9.72
CA GLY A 51 17.48 10.76 -9.80
C GLY A 51 17.85 9.83 -8.63
N ALA A 52 16.84 9.26 -7.97
CA ALA A 52 17.03 8.38 -6.81
C ALA A 52 17.57 7.00 -7.23
N PRO A 53 18.31 6.28 -6.36
CA PRO A 53 18.84 4.95 -6.65
C PRO A 53 17.74 3.90 -6.90
N GLY A 54 18.11 2.81 -7.58
CA GLY A 54 17.19 1.77 -8.09
C GLY A 54 16.34 1.05 -7.05
N ILE A 55 15.15 0.55 -7.45
CA ILE A 55 14.30 -0.31 -6.63
C ILE A 55 14.86 -1.76 -6.60
N ASP A 56 16.16 -1.93 -6.67
CA ASP A 56 16.82 -3.20 -6.35
C ASP A 56 16.96 -3.39 -4.83
N GLU A 57 16.46 -2.43 -4.06
CA GLU A 57 16.47 -2.53 -2.60
C GLU A 57 15.43 -3.56 -2.10
N PRO A 58 15.80 -4.35 -1.10
CA PRO A 58 14.89 -5.31 -0.48
C PRO A 58 13.64 -4.61 0.06
N PHE A 59 12.45 -5.09 -0.30
CA PHE A 59 11.20 -4.58 0.23
C PHE A 59 10.40 -5.64 0.98
N ALA A 60 9.58 -5.20 1.93
CA ALA A 60 8.71 -6.08 2.68
C ALA A 60 7.27 -6.02 2.14
N LEU A 61 6.74 -7.18 1.72
CA LEU A 61 5.34 -7.35 1.33
C LEU A 61 4.53 -7.87 2.51
N VAL A 62 3.55 -7.09 2.96
CA VAL A 62 2.63 -7.48 4.04
C VAL A 62 1.22 -7.58 3.46
N ALA A 63 0.63 -8.78 3.46
CA ALA A 63 -0.66 -9.02 2.84
C ALA A 63 -1.59 -9.92 3.67
N ASP A 64 -2.89 -9.90 3.31
CA ASP A 64 -3.91 -10.73 3.96
C ASP A 64 -3.86 -12.18 3.48
N LYS A 65 -4.61 -13.01 4.19
CA LYS A 65 -4.75 -14.45 3.91
C LYS A 65 -5.28 -14.76 2.50
N GLY A 66 -6.04 -13.85 1.88
CA GLY A 66 -6.54 -14.00 0.52
C GLY A 66 -5.44 -14.13 -0.53
N TYR A 67 -4.28 -13.54 -0.28
CA TYR A 67 -3.11 -13.62 -1.16
C TYR A 67 -2.21 -14.82 -0.90
N HIS A 68 -2.51 -15.62 0.14
CA HIS A 68 -1.66 -16.74 0.51
C HIS A 68 -1.86 -17.94 -0.42
N SER A 69 -0.86 -18.25 -1.22
CA SER A 69 -0.76 -19.52 -1.91
C SER A 69 0.71 -19.97 -1.97
N ARG A 70 0.93 -21.30 -2.12
CA ARG A 70 2.29 -21.84 -2.30
C ARG A 70 2.96 -21.26 -3.54
N LYS A 71 2.18 -21.13 -4.62
CA LYS A 71 2.66 -20.55 -5.87
C LYS A 71 3.07 -19.10 -5.70
N VAL A 72 2.20 -18.26 -5.12
CA VAL A 72 2.51 -16.84 -4.87
C VAL A 72 3.79 -16.71 -4.05
N LEU A 73 3.92 -17.41 -2.93
CA LEU A 73 5.10 -17.33 -2.06
C LEU A 73 6.39 -17.77 -2.73
N LYS A 74 6.31 -18.74 -3.66
CA LYS A 74 7.45 -19.25 -4.42
C LYS A 74 7.85 -18.29 -5.55
N ASP A 75 6.87 -17.65 -6.19
CA ASP A 75 7.06 -16.83 -7.39
C ASP A 75 7.40 -15.35 -7.06
N LEU A 76 7.41 -14.98 -5.76
CA LEU A 76 7.82 -13.64 -5.35
C LEU A 76 9.31 -13.39 -5.67
N PRO A 77 9.68 -12.17 -6.10
CA PRO A 77 11.08 -11.81 -6.33
C PRO A 77 11.96 -12.03 -5.08
N ASP A 78 13.24 -12.35 -5.28
CA ASP A 78 14.20 -12.56 -4.17
C ASP A 78 14.35 -11.33 -3.28
N ALA A 79 14.23 -10.14 -3.85
CA ALA A 79 14.23 -8.87 -3.11
C ALA A 79 12.97 -8.70 -2.23
N CYS A 80 11.93 -9.51 -2.42
CA CYS A 80 10.67 -9.40 -1.70
C CYS A 80 10.67 -10.25 -0.42
N THR A 81 10.59 -9.60 0.72
CA THR A 81 10.40 -10.26 2.02
C THR A 81 8.92 -10.39 2.36
N SER A 82 8.31 -11.55 2.06
CA SER A 82 6.88 -11.78 2.30
C SER A 82 6.50 -11.92 3.77
N ARG A 83 5.35 -11.34 4.14
CA ARG A 83 4.61 -11.53 5.40
C ARG A 83 3.12 -11.63 5.08
N ILE A 84 2.72 -12.74 4.47
CA ILE A 84 1.34 -12.98 4.05
C ILE A 84 0.66 -13.87 5.08
N SER A 85 -0.46 -13.41 5.64
CA SER A 85 -1.24 -14.19 6.61
C SER A 85 -1.61 -15.56 6.06
N GLU A 86 -1.44 -16.60 6.86
CA GLU A 86 -1.76 -17.96 6.45
C GLU A 86 -3.22 -18.30 6.79
N PRO A 87 -4.01 -18.85 5.88
CA PRO A 87 -5.32 -19.38 6.20
C PRO A 87 -5.19 -20.57 7.15
N GLY A 88 -6.14 -20.72 8.07
CA GLY A 88 -6.15 -21.84 8.99
C GLY A 88 -6.11 -23.17 8.24
N HIS A 89 -5.14 -24.02 8.55
CA HIS A 89 -4.97 -25.32 7.93
C HIS A 89 -5.14 -26.43 8.96
N LYS A 90 -5.96 -27.41 8.62
CA LYS A 90 -6.13 -28.61 9.44
C LYS A 90 -5.25 -29.76 8.90
N GLY A 91 -4.32 -30.24 9.71
CA GLY A 91 -3.47 -31.37 9.39
C GLY A 91 -2.08 -31.01 8.87
N ARG A 92 -1.29 -32.01 8.47
CA ARG A 92 0.08 -31.86 8.00
C ARG A 92 0.11 -31.49 6.52
N LEU A 93 0.87 -30.41 6.19
CA LEU A 93 1.10 -30.03 4.79
C LEU A 93 1.92 -31.10 4.07
N ARG A 94 1.50 -31.47 2.85
CA ARG A 94 2.24 -32.38 1.95
C ARG A 94 2.88 -31.55 0.84
N TRP A 95 4.17 -31.80 0.58
CA TRP A 95 4.96 -30.95 -0.33
C TRP A 95 5.26 -31.61 -1.67
N HIS A 96 5.08 -32.94 -1.78
CA HIS A 96 5.28 -33.68 -3.03
C HIS A 96 6.61 -33.39 -3.74
N GLY A 97 7.69 -33.18 -2.96
CA GLY A 97 9.03 -32.86 -3.50
C GLY A 97 9.29 -31.39 -3.80
N ASP A 98 8.30 -30.49 -3.74
CA ASP A 98 8.50 -29.04 -3.94
C ASP A 98 9.11 -28.39 -2.69
N THR A 99 10.46 -28.51 -2.61
CA THR A 99 11.24 -27.94 -1.50
C THR A 99 11.22 -26.42 -1.51
N ALA A 100 11.23 -25.77 -2.68
CA ALA A 100 11.19 -24.33 -2.81
C ALA A 100 9.90 -23.73 -2.24
N ALA A 101 8.74 -24.31 -2.58
CA ALA A 101 7.48 -23.88 -1.99
C ALA A 101 7.41 -24.13 -0.47
N ARG A 102 8.00 -25.25 -0.01
CA ARG A 102 8.11 -25.54 1.42
C ARG A 102 8.89 -24.44 2.14
N ASP A 103 10.07 -24.12 1.64
CA ASP A 103 10.98 -23.18 2.28
C ASP A 103 10.41 -21.75 2.24
N ALA A 104 9.74 -21.36 1.15
CA ALA A 104 9.02 -20.11 1.04
C ALA A 104 7.89 -19.99 2.09
N VAL A 105 7.06 -21.02 2.26
CA VAL A 105 5.97 -21.03 3.25
C VAL A 105 6.51 -21.00 4.67
N TYR A 106 7.50 -21.83 5.00
CA TYR A 106 8.08 -21.82 6.36
C TYR A 106 8.83 -20.53 6.66
N GLY A 107 9.53 -19.95 5.69
CA GLY A 107 10.17 -18.64 5.80
C GLY A 107 9.14 -17.54 6.09
N ASN A 108 8.04 -17.48 5.32
CA ASN A 108 6.92 -16.56 5.57
C ASN A 108 6.33 -16.75 6.98
N ARG A 109 6.11 -17.99 7.40
CA ARG A 109 5.57 -18.33 8.72
C ARG A 109 6.50 -17.89 9.86
N GLY A 110 7.82 -18.07 9.69
CA GLY A 110 8.83 -17.59 10.65
C GLY A 110 8.79 -16.07 10.79
N ARG A 111 8.75 -15.35 9.66
CA ARG A 111 8.66 -13.88 9.61
C ARG A 111 7.38 -13.34 10.24
N LEU A 112 6.23 -14.00 10.05
CA LEU A 112 4.96 -13.60 10.68
C LEU A 112 4.99 -13.72 12.21
N LYS A 113 5.68 -14.72 12.74
CA LYS A 113 5.79 -14.97 14.18
C LYS A 113 6.70 -13.97 14.90
N SER A 114 7.61 -13.32 14.18
CA SER A 114 8.53 -12.33 14.74
C SER A 114 7.78 -11.09 15.28
N GLU A 115 8.36 -10.38 16.24
CA GLU A 115 7.77 -9.13 16.75
C GLU A 115 7.65 -8.06 15.66
N LYS A 116 8.67 -7.93 14.78
CA LYS A 116 8.60 -7.06 13.58
C LYS A 116 7.42 -7.49 12.68
N GLY A 117 7.23 -8.78 12.45
CA GLY A 117 6.11 -9.29 11.64
C GLY A 117 4.75 -8.97 12.24
N LYS A 118 4.58 -9.17 13.55
CA LYS A 118 3.33 -8.83 14.26
C LYS A 118 3.04 -7.32 14.24
N ALA A 119 4.07 -6.49 14.40
CA ALA A 119 3.95 -5.03 14.33
C ALA A 119 3.51 -4.58 12.92
N LEU A 120 4.14 -5.11 11.87
CA LEU A 120 3.79 -4.80 10.49
C LEU A 120 2.37 -5.25 10.13
N MET A 121 1.93 -6.43 10.61
CA MET A 121 0.55 -6.89 10.40
C MET A 121 -0.48 -5.99 11.08
N ARG A 122 -0.18 -5.43 12.26
CA ARG A 122 -1.05 -4.43 12.92
C ARG A 122 -1.09 -3.12 12.16
N ALA A 123 0.08 -2.59 11.79
CA ALA A 123 0.20 -1.37 11.01
C ALA A 123 -0.56 -1.49 9.68
N ARG A 124 -0.47 -2.66 9.03
CA ARG A 124 -1.24 -2.98 7.85
C ARG A 124 -2.75 -2.77 8.08
N GLY A 125 -3.32 -3.43 9.08
CA GLY A 125 -4.76 -3.31 9.35
C GLY A 125 -5.17 -1.86 9.45
N GLU A 126 -4.47 -1.08 10.27
CA GLU A 126 -4.76 0.33 10.50
C GLU A 126 -4.66 1.19 9.23
N ARG A 127 -3.52 1.11 8.51
CA ARG A 127 -3.25 1.99 7.36
C ARG A 127 -4.20 1.72 6.20
N VAL A 128 -4.43 0.47 5.89
CA VAL A 128 -5.26 0.08 4.75
C VAL A 128 -6.74 0.28 5.00
N GLU A 129 -7.22 -0.04 6.20
CA GLU A 129 -8.62 0.22 6.53
C GLU A 129 -8.97 1.71 6.39
N ARG A 130 -8.05 2.61 6.75
CA ARG A 130 -8.22 4.05 6.53
C ARG A 130 -8.36 4.42 5.07
N SER A 131 -7.52 3.89 4.18
CA SER A 131 -7.57 4.19 2.76
C SER A 131 -8.86 3.68 2.13
N PHE A 132 -9.29 2.47 2.47
CA PHE A 132 -10.57 1.93 2.00
C PHE A 132 -11.78 2.66 2.58
N ALA A 133 -11.78 3.00 3.86
CA ALA A 133 -12.86 3.77 4.46
C ALA A 133 -13.01 5.15 3.79
N HIS A 134 -11.89 5.78 3.41
CA HIS A 134 -11.95 7.03 2.66
C HIS A 134 -12.58 6.84 1.28
N CYS A 135 -12.11 5.88 0.49
CA CYS A 135 -12.59 5.69 -0.88
C CYS A 135 -14.01 5.09 -0.92
N LEU A 136 -14.28 4.05 -0.13
CA LEU A 136 -15.52 3.30 -0.22
C LEU A 136 -16.66 3.94 0.57
N ASP A 137 -16.38 4.40 1.80
CA ASP A 137 -17.43 4.91 2.68
C ASP A 137 -17.65 6.41 2.46
N ARG A 138 -16.61 7.22 2.61
CA ARG A 138 -16.71 8.68 2.42
C ARG A 138 -16.80 9.07 0.96
N GLY A 139 -16.08 8.39 0.07
CA GLY A 139 -16.10 8.60 -1.37
C GLY A 139 -17.31 8.00 -2.08
N GLY A 140 -18.15 7.23 -1.37
CA GLY A 140 -19.35 6.61 -1.93
C GLY A 140 -19.06 5.56 -3.01
N MET A 141 -17.83 4.97 -3.03
CA MET A 141 -17.43 4.03 -4.07
C MET A 141 -17.89 2.58 -3.82
N ARG A 142 -18.67 2.31 -2.75
CA ARG A 142 -19.30 0.99 -2.56
C ARG A 142 -20.36 0.69 -3.61
N ARG A 143 -21.05 1.72 -4.11
CA ARG A 143 -22.01 1.62 -5.21
C ARG A 143 -21.70 2.69 -6.23
N VAL A 144 -21.35 2.27 -7.43
CA VAL A 144 -20.95 3.18 -8.50
C VAL A 144 -21.96 3.08 -9.64
N HIS A 145 -22.50 4.22 -10.05
CA HIS A 145 -23.44 4.30 -11.17
C HIS A 145 -22.74 4.41 -12.54
N LEU A 146 -21.40 4.46 -12.55
CA LEU A 146 -20.61 4.53 -13.77
C LEU A 146 -20.56 3.17 -14.46
N ARG A 147 -20.61 3.17 -15.78
CA ARG A 147 -20.45 1.97 -16.60
C ARG A 147 -19.04 1.87 -17.14
N GLY A 148 -18.52 0.65 -17.16
CA GLY A 148 -17.19 0.31 -17.67
C GLY A 148 -16.07 0.50 -16.64
N LEU A 149 -15.12 -0.42 -16.66
CA LEU A 149 -13.99 -0.47 -15.73
C LEU A 149 -13.20 0.83 -15.71
N ALA A 150 -12.84 1.35 -16.89
CA ALA A 150 -12.04 2.56 -17.01
C ALA A 150 -12.66 3.81 -16.35
N ASN A 151 -13.99 3.94 -16.41
CA ASN A 151 -14.68 5.07 -15.77
C ASN A 151 -14.75 4.91 -14.25
N VAL A 152 -14.94 3.67 -13.78
CA VAL A 152 -14.89 3.35 -12.35
C VAL A 152 -13.51 3.61 -11.79
N GLU A 153 -12.46 3.17 -12.48
CA GLU A 153 -11.07 3.36 -12.11
C GLU A 153 -10.68 4.84 -12.04
N LYS A 154 -11.00 5.63 -13.07
CA LYS A 154 -10.75 7.08 -13.05
C LYS A 154 -11.36 7.76 -11.84
N ARG A 155 -12.61 7.47 -11.53
CA ARG A 155 -13.27 8.02 -10.36
C ARG A 155 -12.62 7.55 -9.06
N TYR A 156 -12.25 6.28 -8.98
CA TYR A 156 -11.59 5.73 -7.80
C TYR A 156 -10.24 6.38 -7.53
N ILE A 157 -9.43 6.59 -8.57
CA ILE A 157 -8.12 7.26 -8.48
C ILE A 157 -8.26 8.70 -7.98
N ILE A 158 -9.33 9.41 -8.32
CA ILE A 158 -9.59 10.77 -7.78
C ILE A 158 -9.75 10.72 -6.25
N HIS A 159 -10.47 9.73 -5.72
CA HIS A 159 -10.62 9.57 -4.26
C HIS A 159 -9.30 9.19 -3.59
N VAL A 160 -8.51 8.34 -4.22
CA VAL A 160 -7.16 7.98 -3.75
C VAL A 160 -6.25 9.21 -3.74
N ALA A 161 -6.28 10.02 -4.80
CA ALA A 161 -5.52 11.27 -4.87
C ALA A 161 -5.92 12.25 -3.74
N GLY A 162 -7.23 12.40 -3.49
CA GLY A 162 -7.72 13.20 -2.37
C GLY A 162 -7.28 12.67 -1.00
N PHE A 163 -7.22 11.35 -0.83
CA PHE A 163 -6.71 10.71 0.37
C PHE A 163 -5.21 11.02 0.59
N ASN A 164 -4.40 10.82 -0.44
CA ASN A 164 -2.96 11.10 -0.39
C ASN A 164 -2.68 12.60 -0.19
N LEU A 165 -3.42 13.47 -0.86
CA LEU A 165 -3.33 14.91 -0.64
C LEU A 165 -3.61 15.27 0.82
N GLY A 166 -4.61 14.66 1.44
CA GLY A 166 -4.92 14.85 2.86
C GLY A 166 -3.78 14.41 3.78
N ILE A 167 -3.04 13.33 3.43
CA ILE A 167 -1.83 12.90 4.15
C ILE A 167 -0.73 13.94 4.00
N LEU A 168 -0.44 14.37 2.77
CA LEU A 168 0.58 15.36 2.45
C LEU A 168 0.32 16.68 3.18
N LEU A 169 -0.89 17.21 3.08
CA LEU A 169 -1.27 18.46 3.74
C LEU A 169 -1.15 18.37 5.26
N ARG A 170 -1.46 17.20 5.84
CA ARG A 170 -1.29 16.99 7.27
C ARG A 170 0.18 16.95 7.68
N ALA A 171 1.03 16.34 6.88
CA ALA A 171 2.47 16.30 7.13
C ALA A 171 3.08 17.70 7.02
N LEU A 172 2.69 18.49 6.03
CA LEU A 172 3.24 19.83 5.79
C LEU A 172 2.67 20.90 6.75
N PHE A 173 1.36 20.86 7.00
CA PHE A 173 0.65 21.95 7.68
C PHE A 173 0.02 21.55 9.02
N GLY A 174 0.01 20.25 9.36
CA GLY A 174 -0.62 19.73 10.59
C GLY A 174 -2.12 19.44 10.45
N PHE A 175 -2.77 19.82 9.35
CA PHE A 175 -4.17 19.55 9.08
C PHE A 175 -4.39 19.22 7.60
N GLY A 176 -5.18 18.18 7.33
CA GLY A 176 -5.43 17.66 5.98
C GLY A 176 -6.91 17.58 5.63
N THR A 177 -7.77 18.35 6.31
CA THR A 177 -9.21 18.38 6.04
C THR A 177 -9.68 19.80 5.76
N PRO A 178 -10.71 20.01 4.91
CA PRO A 178 -11.26 21.34 4.65
C PRO A 178 -11.68 22.09 5.91
N ARG A 179 -12.23 21.37 6.92
CA ARG A 179 -12.58 21.97 8.21
C ARG A 179 -11.36 22.46 8.97
N GLY A 180 -10.32 21.64 9.04
CA GLY A 180 -9.06 22.04 9.70
C GLY A 180 -8.44 23.29 9.06
N TRP A 181 -8.60 23.47 7.73
CA TRP A 181 -8.16 24.67 7.03
C TRP A 181 -9.05 25.89 7.33
N ALA A 182 -10.36 25.71 7.42
CA ALA A 182 -11.30 26.80 7.73
C ALA A 182 -11.10 27.34 9.15
N ASP A 183 -10.75 26.47 10.10
CA ASP A 183 -10.54 26.80 11.49
C ASP A 183 -9.11 27.28 11.80
N ALA A 184 -8.19 27.18 10.83
CA ALA A 184 -6.80 27.55 11.03
C ALA A 184 -6.63 29.08 11.03
N PRO A 185 -5.95 29.67 12.05
CA PRO A 185 -5.63 31.08 12.04
C PRO A 185 -4.77 31.43 10.82
N ALA A 186 -5.13 32.49 10.10
CA ALA A 186 -4.41 32.91 8.90
C ALA A 186 -2.90 33.10 9.16
N ALA A 187 -2.54 33.62 10.34
CA ALA A 187 -1.15 33.79 10.77
C ALA A 187 -0.36 32.46 10.82
N LEU A 188 -1.00 31.34 11.22
CA LEU A 188 -0.38 30.00 11.21
C LEU A 188 -0.19 29.46 9.79
N LEU A 189 -1.09 29.76 8.88
CA LEU A 189 -0.98 29.44 7.46
C LEU A 189 0.23 30.16 6.83
N PHE A 190 0.34 31.46 7.03
CA PHE A 190 1.45 32.26 6.49
C PHE A 190 2.79 31.87 7.12
N ALA A 191 2.86 31.61 8.43
CA ALA A 191 4.07 31.18 9.11
C ALA A 191 4.55 29.81 8.59
N ARG A 192 3.63 28.88 8.30
CA ARG A 192 3.98 27.57 7.78
C ARG A 192 4.34 27.57 6.29
N ILE A 193 3.71 28.43 5.48
CA ILE A 193 4.10 28.64 4.08
C ILE A 193 5.48 29.31 4.01
N GLY A 194 5.80 30.25 4.90
CA GLY A 194 7.14 30.83 5.01
C GLY A 194 8.21 29.82 5.41
N ASN A 195 7.88 28.88 6.31
CA ASN A 195 8.77 27.79 6.69
C ASN A 195 8.87 26.69 5.62
N LEU A 196 7.95 26.60 4.67
CA LEU A 196 8.00 25.63 3.58
C LEU A 196 9.22 25.83 2.68
N SER A 197 9.63 27.08 2.46
CA SER A 197 10.87 27.43 1.74
C SER A 197 12.11 26.90 2.45
N LEU A 198 12.12 26.96 3.79
CA LEU A 198 13.19 26.38 4.62
C LEU A 198 13.12 24.84 4.66
N LEU A 199 11.92 24.27 4.69
CA LEU A 199 11.73 22.82 4.70
C LEU A 199 12.13 22.18 3.36
N ILE A 200 11.83 22.84 2.25
CA ILE A 200 12.29 22.43 0.91
C ILE A 200 13.82 22.48 0.84
N LEU A 201 14.44 23.48 1.45
CA LEU A 201 15.90 23.56 1.52
C LEU A 201 16.52 22.46 2.39
N VAL A 202 15.86 22.05 3.47
CA VAL A 202 16.32 20.94 4.36
C VAL A 202 16.08 19.57 3.75
N ILE A 203 15.00 19.38 2.99
CA ILE A 203 14.73 18.14 2.26
C ILE A 203 15.71 17.97 1.08
N TRP A 204 16.26 19.09 0.56
CA TRP A 204 17.24 19.07 -0.53
C TRP A 204 18.68 18.82 -0.05
N LEU A 205 18.96 18.80 1.26
CA LEU A 205 20.24 18.33 1.81
C LEU A 205 20.22 16.81 1.87
N PRO A 206 21.16 16.10 1.19
CA PRO A 206 21.19 14.65 1.19
C PRO A 206 21.48 14.15 2.61
N ASN A 207 20.46 13.65 3.30
CA ASN A 207 20.62 12.92 4.55
C ASN A 207 21.03 11.50 4.20
N ALA A 208 22.36 11.26 4.14
CA ALA A 208 22.97 9.96 3.91
C ALA A 208 23.02 9.14 5.21
N ALA A 209 21.86 8.88 5.82
CA ALA A 209 21.76 7.91 6.91
C ALA A 209 20.32 7.40 6.99
N ASP A 210 20.18 6.07 6.94
CA ASP A 210 18.96 5.29 7.05
C ASP A 210 18.02 5.37 5.83
N THR A 211 18.26 4.49 4.84
CA THR A 211 17.22 4.06 3.92
C THR A 211 16.22 3.22 4.71
N PRO A 212 15.00 3.70 4.96
CA PRO A 212 13.98 2.86 5.59
C PRO A 212 13.64 1.70 4.65
N ASP A 213 13.57 0.48 5.19
CA ASP A 213 13.04 -0.69 4.48
C ASP A 213 11.71 -0.29 3.81
N CYS A 214 11.68 -0.18 2.50
CA CYS A 214 10.44 0.10 1.78
C CYS A 214 9.43 -1.01 2.07
N VAL A 215 8.37 -0.71 2.82
CA VAL A 215 7.36 -1.69 3.19
C VAL A 215 6.12 -1.47 2.35
N MET A 216 5.95 -2.30 1.32
CA MET A 216 4.77 -2.30 0.47
C MET A 216 3.70 -3.27 0.97
N MET A 217 2.44 -2.93 0.76
CA MET A 217 1.32 -3.75 1.15
C MET A 217 0.22 -3.79 0.10
N VAL A 218 -0.31 -5.00 -0.13
CA VAL A 218 -1.43 -5.23 -1.04
C VAL A 218 -2.64 -5.76 -0.28
N ILE A 219 -3.80 -5.16 -0.51
CA ILE A 219 -5.07 -5.68 0.04
C ILE A 219 -6.23 -5.49 -0.91
N SER A 220 -7.02 -6.54 -1.03
CA SER A 220 -8.39 -6.48 -1.51
C SER A 220 -9.36 -6.55 -0.33
N ARG A 221 -10.41 -5.76 -0.36
CA ARG A 221 -11.53 -5.88 0.58
C ARG A 221 -12.81 -6.16 -0.18
N TRP A 222 -13.29 -7.38 -0.02
CA TRP A 222 -14.66 -7.78 -0.38
C TRP A 222 -15.49 -7.91 0.88
N HIS A 223 -16.58 -7.18 0.93
CA HIS A 223 -17.71 -7.52 1.78
C HIS A 223 -18.95 -7.39 0.89
N ASN A 224 -19.70 -8.50 0.81
CA ASN A 224 -21.05 -8.53 0.28
C ASN A 224 -21.94 -7.54 1.05
#